data_a2fb3953971f507c3f5ae3da302ef2eb
#
_entry.id   a2fb3953971f507c3f5ae3da302ef2eb
#
_cell.length_a   1.000
_cell.length_b   1.000
_cell.length_c   1.000
_cell.angle_alpha   90.00
_cell.angle_beta   90.00
_cell.angle_gamma   90.00
#
_symmetry.space_group_name_H-M   'P 1'
#
loop_
_entity.id
_entity.type
_entity.pdbx_description
1 polymer ?
#
loop_
_entity_poly.entity_id
_entity_poly.type
_entity_poly.pdbx_seq_one_letter_code
_entity_poly.pdbx_strand_id
1 'polypeptide(L)'
;MALQSLQSSGVGLRRILSHFPEELSLAFAYGSAVYRQAGPNAHQENPMLDLVFAVDDPVAWHTENLKKNWGHYSFLKLLGPKMITSIQNNYGAGVYFNPLILCDGKLIKYGVISTSVLIDDLLNWKNLYIAGRLQKPVKIVAMNENPALRSALDRNLKSAVTAAFLMLPESLSEEDLFLEIAGLSYSGDFRMVIGEEKTKVLNIVKPNVEHFRELYGTILQENPQAFYKTQQGRLEIDKSPEGQFTQLMTLPKTLQQQINHIMDPPGKNRDVEETLLQVAHDPDCGDVVRLGLSAIVRLSSIRQSTKGIFTAGMKKSVVYSARKLHKMWRGWLRKAP
;
A
#
# COMPACT_ATOMS: atom_id res chain seq x y z
N MET A 1 6.46 18.68 22.48
CA MET A 1 7.37 18.11 21.47
C MET A 1 8.07 16.82 21.89
N ALA A 2 8.70 16.72 23.08
CA ALA A 2 9.41 15.51 23.53
C ALA A 2 8.51 14.25 23.71
N LEU A 3 7.28 14.40 24.17
CA LEU A 3 6.32 13.28 24.33
C LEU A 3 5.84 12.68 23.00
N GLN A 4 5.75 13.45 21.92
CA GLN A 4 5.38 12.96 20.58
C GLN A 4 6.52 12.16 19.93
N SER A 5 7.78 12.55 20.14
CA SER A 5 8.94 11.82 19.64
C SER A 5 9.15 10.47 20.34
N LEU A 6 8.80 10.38 21.62
CA LEU A 6 8.84 9.12 22.39
C LEU A 6 7.74 8.13 21.99
N GLN A 7 6.59 8.59 21.49
CA GLN A 7 5.46 7.73 21.11
C GLN A 7 5.63 7.05 19.75
N SER A 8 6.39 7.64 18.83
CA SER A 8 6.82 6.98 17.58
C SER A 8 8.18 6.28 17.72
N SER A 9 8.78 6.32 18.91
CA SER A 9 10.02 5.62 19.22
C SER A 9 9.81 4.10 19.09
N GLY A 10 10.85 3.38 18.66
CA GLY A 10 10.81 1.92 18.57
C GLY A 10 10.34 1.24 19.87
N VAL A 11 10.58 1.87 21.03
CA VAL A 11 10.15 1.40 22.36
C VAL A 11 8.61 1.45 22.50
N GLY A 12 7.98 2.57 22.14
CA GLY A 12 6.53 2.72 22.22
C GLY A 12 5.79 1.74 21.29
N LEU A 13 6.31 1.51 20.09
CA LEU A 13 5.75 0.55 19.14
C LEU A 13 5.91 -0.90 19.62
N ARG A 14 7.07 -1.27 20.17
CA ARG A 14 7.30 -2.60 20.76
C ARG A 14 6.38 -2.86 21.95
N ARG A 15 6.13 -1.85 22.77
CA ARG A 15 5.17 -1.96 23.89
C ARG A 15 3.75 -2.24 23.38
N ILE A 16 3.31 -1.59 22.29
CA ILE A 16 2.03 -1.90 21.67
C ILE A 16 2.02 -3.35 21.16
N LEU A 17 3.11 -3.82 20.53
CA LEU A 17 3.19 -5.20 20.04
C LEU A 17 3.06 -6.25 21.15
N SER A 18 3.53 -6.00 22.37
CA SER A 18 3.44 -6.95 23.48
C SER A 18 2.00 -7.30 23.89
N HIS A 19 1.00 -6.50 23.48
CA HIS A 19 -0.41 -6.82 23.68
C HIS A 19 -0.96 -7.86 22.69
N PHE A 20 -0.20 -8.23 21.66
CA PHE A 20 -0.60 -9.16 20.62
C PHE A 20 0.16 -10.49 20.72
N PRO A 21 -0.28 -11.55 20.01
CA PRO A 21 0.51 -12.77 19.87
C PRO A 21 1.88 -12.48 19.23
N GLU A 22 2.93 -13.17 19.69
CA GLU A 22 4.32 -12.88 19.33
C GLU A 22 4.75 -13.42 17.96
N GLU A 23 4.04 -14.40 17.41
CA GLU A 23 4.36 -15.03 16.12
C GLU A 23 4.04 -14.10 14.95
N LEU A 24 4.98 -13.21 14.64
CA LEU A 24 4.90 -12.23 13.57
C LEU A 24 6.05 -12.42 12.58
N SER A 25 5.74 -12.62 11.30
CA SER A 25 6.74 -12.61 10.24
C SER A 25 7.15 -11.20 9.87
N LEU A 26 6.20 -10.25 9.95
CA LEU A 26 6.43 -8.82 9.74
C LEU A 26 5.41 -8.03 10.56
N ALA A 27 5.87 -6.98 11.22
CA ALA A 27 5.02 -5.96 11.80
C ALA A 27 5.54 -4.58 11.38
N PHE A 28 4.67 -3.75 10.82
CA PHE A 28 5.02 -2.39 10.46
C PHE A 28 3.92 -1.39 10.80
N ALA A 29 4.36 -0.18 11.09
CA ALA A 29 3.51 0.98 11.33
C ALA A 29 3.61 1.96 10.15
N TYR A 30 2.51 2.63 9.82
CA TYR A 30 2.45 3.54 8.68
C TYR A 30 1.49 4.73 8.92
N GLY A 31 1.46 5.63 7.96
CA GLY A 31 0.52 6.75 7.96
C GLY A 31 0.96 7.94 8.83
N SER A 32 0.04 8.87 9.07
CA SER A 32 0.32 10.17 9.68
C SER A 32 0.76 10.12 11.14
N ALA A 33 0.57 8.98 11.82
CA ALA A 33 1.05 8.76 13.18
C ALA A 33 2.55 8.40 13.24
N VAL A 34 3.14 8.01 12.10
CA VAL A 34 4.56 7.59 12.00
C VAL A 34 5.37 8.56 11.16
N TYR A 35 4.83 8.93 9.99
CA TYR A 35 5.45 9.86 9.06
C TYR A 35 4.59 11.10 8.92
N ARG A 36 5.24 12.27 9.06
CA ARG A 36 4.55 13.56 8.95
C ARG A 36 3.89 13.67 7.58
N GLN A 37 2.66 14.17 7.55
CA GLN A 37 1.95 14.50 6.32
C GLN A 37 1.72 16.00 6.27
N ALA A 38 1.78 16.59 5.06
CA ALA A 38 1.41 17.97 4.84
C ALA A 38 -0.13 18.13 4.76
N GLY A 39 -0.59 19.36 4.60
CA GLY A 39 -2.00 19.67 4.38
C GLY A 39 -2.81 19.91 5.64
N PRO A 40 -4.16 19.97 5.54
CA PRO A 40 -5.06 20.41 6.62
C PRO A 40 -4.96 19.60 7.91
N ASN A 41 -4.41 18.41 7.85
CA ASN A 41 -4.27 17.48 8.96
C ASN A 41 -2.85 17.38 9.51
N ALA A 42 -1.93 18.25 9.08
CA ALA A 42 -0.53 18.25 9.51
C ALA A 42 -0.35 18.41 11.02
N HIS A 43 -1.32 19.05 11.69
CA HIS A 43 -1.30 19.34 13.12
C HIS A 43 -2.36 18.55 13.90
N GLN A 44 -2.79 17.39 13.40
CA GLN A 44 -3.73 16.55 14.15
C GLN A 44 -3.05 16.04 15.42
N GLU A 45 -3.55 16.48 16.59
CA GLU A 45 -3.15 15.92 17.87
C GLU A 45 -3.59 14.45 17.96
N ASN A 46 -2.67 13.55 18.34
CA ASN A 46 -2.91 12.12 18.52
C ASN A 46 -3.59 11.42 17.32
N PRO A 47 -2.97 11.38 16.13
CA PRO A 47 -3.49 10.62 15.01
C PRO A 47 -3.54 9.12 15.35
N MET A 48 -4.55 8.43 14.83
CA MET A 48 -4.67 6.98 14.98
C MET A 48 -3.46 6.28 14.36
N LEU A 49 -2.86 5.35 15.10
CA LEU A 49 -1.72 4.56 14.63
C LEU A 49 -2.23 3.38 13.79
N ASP A 50 -1.79 3.33 12.55
CA ASP A 50 -2.08 2.23 11.64
C ASP A 50 -0.94 1.19 11.67
N LEU A 51 -1.29 -0.09 11.91
CA LEU A 51 -0.38 -1.23 11.96
C LEU A 51 -0.82 -2.33 11.00
N VAL A 52 0.14 -3.10 10.49
CA VAL A 52 -0.11 -4.36 9.78
C VAL A 52 0.80 -5.44 10.33
N PHE A 53 0.23 -6.62 10.55
CA PHE A 53 0.90 -7.84 11.01
C PHE A 53 0.80 -8.91 9.94
N ALA A 54 1.94 -9.41 9.45
CA ALA A 54 2.00 -10.60 8.63
C ALA A 54 2.29 -11.81 9.53
N VAL A 55 1.50 -12.86 9.39
CA VAL A 55 1.54 -14.05 10.22
C VAL A 55 1.53 -15.31 9.37
N ASP A 56 2.26 -16.33 9.76
CA ASP A 56 2.38 -17.57 8.98
C ASP A 56 1.13 -18.43 9.10
N ASP A 57 0.59 -18.57 10.30
CA ASP A 57 -0.69 -19.25 10.57
C ASP A 57 -1.73 -18.26 11.13
N PRO A 58 -2.57 -17.68 10.28
CA PRO A 58 -3.60 -16.75 10.75
C PRO A 58 -4.68 -17.41 11.61
N VAL A 59 -4.94 -18.73 11.50
CA VAL A 59 -5.91 -19.42 12.37
C VAL A 59 -5.38 -19.48 13.78
N ALA A 60 -4.15 -19.93 13.97
CA ALA A 60 -3.48 -19.98 15.27
C ALA A 60 -3.36 -18.57 15.86
N TRP A 61 -2.90 -17.60 15.07
CA TRP A 61 -2.75 -16.21 15.52
C TRP A 61 -4.07 -15.58 15.97
N HIS A 62 -5.15 -15.73 15.18
CA HIS A 62 -6.47 -15.23 15.58
C HIS A 62 -7.02 -15.96 16.79
N THR A 63 -6.72 -17.25 16.96
CA THR A 63 -7.11 -18.00 18.17
C THR A 63 -6.51 -17.39 19.42
N GLU A 64 -5.21 -17.13 19.41
CA GLU A 64 -4.52 -16.51 20.55
C GLU A 64 -4.94 -15.06 20.76
N ASN A 65 -5.12 -14.30 19.66
CA ASN A 65 -5.55 -12.91 19.76
C ASN A 65 -7.01 -12.79 20.25
N LEU A 66 -7.89 -13.73 19.94
CA LEU A 66 -9.24 -13.78 20.51
C LEU A 66 -9.22 -14.03 22.01
N LYS A 67 -8.31 -14.88 22.51
CA LYS A 67 -8.15 -15.12 23.96
C LYS A 67 -7.67 -13.86 24.69
N LYS A 68 -6.65 -13.18 24.12
CA LYS A 68 -6.06 -11.96 24.71
C LYS A 68 -6.95 -10.73 24.54
N ASN A 69 -7.57 -10.58 23.37
CA ASN A 69 -8.15 -9.33 22.87
C ASN A 69 -9.55 -9.51 22.26
N TRP A 70 -10.44 -10.24 22.95
CA TRP A 70 -11.81 -10.53 22.51
C TRP A 70 -12.60 -9.28 22.06
N GLY A 71 -12.40 -8.16 22.77
CA GLY A 71 -13.07 -6.88 22.49
C GLY A 71 -12.65 -6.19 21.19
N HIS A 72 -11.54 -6.61 20.58
CA HIS A 72 -11.05 -6.01 19.34
C HIS A 72 -11.92 -6.38 18.13
N TYR A 73 -12.52 -7.56 18.15
CA TYR A 73 -13.26 -8.12 17.04
C TYR A 73 -14.75 -7.73 17.08
N SER A 74 -15.34 -7.66 15.89
CA SER A 74 -16.79 -7.47 15.72
C SER A 74 -17.56 -8.73 16.11
N PHE A 75 -18.83 -8.82 15.75
CA PHE A 75 -19.65 -10.02 15.95
C PHE A 75 -19.05 -11.29 15.29
N LEU A 76 -18.18 -11.13 14.30
CA LEU A 76 -17.49 -12.25 13.64
C LEU A 76 -16.67 -13.13 14.58
N LYS A 77 -16.29 -12.61 15.75
CA LYS A 77 -15.65 -13.40 16.81
C LYS A 77 -16.47 -14.61 17.26
N LEU A 78 -17.79 -14.52 17.17
CA LEU A 78 -18.70 -15.61 17.51
C LEU A 78 -18.63 -16.78 16.52
N LEU A 79 -18.15 -16.53 15.31
CA LEU A 79 -17.97 -17.55 14.26
C LEU A 79 -16.63 -18.28 14.36
N GLY A 80 -15.76 -17.83 15.26
CA GLY A 80 -14.47 -18.44 15.55
C GLY A 80 -13.33 -18.08 14.57
N PRO A 81 -12.08 -18.48 14.92
CA PRO A 81 -10.89 -18.05 14.19
C PRO A 81 -10.80 -18.57 12.75
N LYS A 82 -11.31 -19.78 12.48
CA LYS A 82 -11.34 -20.36 11.13
C LYS A 82 -12.19 -19.51 10.17
N MET A 83 -13.36 -19.03 10.61
CA MET A 83 -14.22 -18.18 9.80
C MET A 83 -13.60 -16.78 9.61
N ILE A 84 -12.99 -16.21 10.65
CA ILE A 84 -12.26 -14.95 10.56
C ILE A 84 -11.15 -15.06 9.52
N THR A 85 -10.35 -16.13 9.55
CA THR A 85 -9.28 -16.40 8.58
C THR A 85 -9.82 -16.60 7.16
N SER A 86 -10.94 -17.33 7.01
CA SER A 86 -11.59 -17.50 5.71
C SER A 86 -12.04 -16.16 5.12
N ILE A 87 -12.65 -15.29 5.93
CA ILE A 87 -13.02 -13.94 5.51
C ILE A 87 -11.76 -13.10 5.18
N GLN A 88 -10.69 -13.25 5.96
CA GLN A 88 -9.42 -12.56 5.72
C GLN A 88 -8.86 -12.90 4.34
N ASN A 89 -8.73 -14.17 4.02
CA ASN A 89 -8.01 -14.65 2.85
C ASN A 89 -8.83 -14.64 1.57
N ASN A 90 -10.14 -14.93 1.65
CA ASN A 90 -10.98 -15.15 0.48
C ASN A 90 -11.76 -13.91 0.01
N TYR A 91 -11.83 -12.86 0.85
CA TYR A 91 -12.54 -11.62 0.51
C TYR A 91 -11.63 -10.41 0.61
N GLY A 92 -11.86 -9.41 -0.24
CA GLY A 92 -11.10 -8.18 -0.27
C GLY A 92 -9.64 -8.39 -0.65
N ALA A 93 -8.74 -7.70 0.02
CA ALA A 93 -7.32 -7.66 -0.28
C ALA A 93 -6.46 -8.57 0.64
N GLY A 94 -7.03 -9.68 1.14
CA GLY A 94 -6.29 -10.64 1.98
C GLY A 94 -5.97 -10.15 3.40
N VAL A 95 -6.43 -8.98 3.80
CA VAL A 95 -6.14 -8.39 5.11
C VAL A 95 -7.41 -8.19 5.94
N TYR A 96 -7.37 -8.56 7.22
CA TYR A 96 -8.46 -8.38 8.19
C TYR A 96 -8.13 -7.21 9.11
N PHE A 97 -8.95 -6.14 9.13
CA PHE A 97 -8.71 -4.96 9.96
C PHE A 97 -9.60 -4.90 11.21
N ASN A 98 -8.98 -4.57 12.34
CA ASN A 98 -9.64 -4.17 13.57
C ASN A 98 -9.36 -2.67 13.82
N PRO A 99 -10.31 -1.78 13.50
CA PRO A 99 -10.16 -0.34 13.71
C PRO A 99 -10.61 0.09 15.11
N LEU A 100 -10.22 1.32 15.48
CA LEU A 100 -10.68 2.01 16.70
C LEU A 100 -10.44 1.18 17.97
N ILE A 101 -9.24 0.64 18.11
CA ILE A 101 -8.80 -0.09 19.29
C ILE A 101 -8.02 0.87 20.19
N LEU A 102 -8.37 0.92 21.47
CA LEU A 102 -7.61 1.67 22.46
C LEU A 102 -6.56 0.72 23.07
N CYS A 103 -5.28 1.05 22.87
CA CYS A 103 -4.14 0.29 23.36
C CYS A 103 -3.15 1.25 24.01
N ASP A 104 -2.81 1.08 25.29
CA ASP A 104 -1.92 1.95 26.06
C ASP A 104 -2.29 3.46 25.93
N GLY A 105 -3.57 3.78 25.99
CA GLY A 105 -4.04 5.16 25.84
C GLY A 105 -3.97 5.71 24.41
N LYS A 106 -3.50 4.92 23.44
CA LYS A 106 -3.40 5.30 22.03
C LYS A 106 -4.47 4.61 21.20
N LEU A 107 -5.11 5.37 20.32
CA LEU A 107 -6.05 4.80 19.36
C LEU A 107 -5.27 4.16 18.21
N ILE A 108 -5.50 2.86 17.98
CA ILE A 108 -4.84 2.12 16.92
C ILE A 108 -5.86 1.47 15.98
N LYS A 109 -5.39 1.16 14.78
CA LYS A 109 -6.01 0.25 13.83
C LYS A 109 -4.95 -0.76 13.40
N TYR A 110 -5.25 -2.04 13.47
CA TYR A 110 -4.33 -3.05 12.99
C TYR A 110 -4.98 -3.98 11.97
N GLY A 111 -4.20 -4.36 10.97
CA GLY A 111 -4.55 -5.35 9.95
C GLY A 111 -3.74 -6.62 10.13
N VAL A 112 -4.35 -7.77 9.86
CA VAL A 112 -3.69 -9.09 9.87
C VAL A 112 -3.76 -9.66 8.46
N ILE A 113 -2.62 -10.10 7.94
CA ILE A 113 -2.49 -10.74 6.63
C ILE A 113 -1.64 -12.00 6.76
N SER A 114 -1.97 -13.06 6.01
CA SER A 114 -1.10 -14.23 5.91
C SER A 114 0.20 -13.87 5.20
N THR A 115 1.34 -14.35 5.69
CA THR A 115 2.65 -14.12 5.08
C THR A 115 2.68 -14.60 3.63
N SER A 116 2.06 -15.74 3.33
CA SER A 116 1.98 -16.27 1.96
C SER A 116 1.16 -15.37 1.02
N VAL A 117 0.02 -14.84 1.51
CA VAL A 117 -0.82 -13.89 0.75
C VAL A 117 -0.11 -12.56 0.55
N LEU A 118 0.65 -12.09 1.55
CA LEU A 118 1.46 -10.89 1.42
C LEU A 118 2.56 -11.07 0.38
N ILE A 119 3.32 -12.15 0.42
CA ILE A 119 4.37 -12.45 -0.56
C ILE A 119 3.79 -12.50 -1.99
N ASP A 120 2.64 -13.15 -2.16
CA ASP A 120 1.97 -13.21 -3.45
C ASP A 120 1.51 -11.83 -3.96
N ASP A 121 0.97 -10.97 -3.07
CA ASP A 121 0.61 -9.60 -3.45
C ASP A 121 1.85 -8.74 -3.77
N LEU A 122 2.97 -8.90 -3.03
CA LEU A 122 4.23 -8.21 -3.29
C LEU A 122 4.85 -8.57 -4.65
N LEU A 123 4.81 -9.85 -5.02
CA LEU A 123 5.41 -10.35 -6.26
C LEU A 123 4.51 -10.12 -7.49
N ASN A 124 3.21 -10.31 -7.34
CA ASN A 124 2.27 -10.38 -8.45
C ASN A 124 1.27 -9.20 -8.52
N TRP A 125 1.20 -8.35 -7.49
CA TRP A 125 0.23 -7.24 -7.38
C TRP A 125 -1.23 -7.66 -7.57
N LYS A 126 -1.62 -8.78 -6.97
CA LYS A 126 -3.01 -9.27 -7.08
C LYS A 126 -4.04 -8.26 -6.60
N ASN A 127 -3.70 -7.49 -5.58
CA ASN A 127 -4.54 -6.46 -5.00
C ASN A 127 -3.88 -5.09 -4.97
N LEU A 128 -2.55 -5.04 -4.93
CA LEU A 128 -1.75 -3.83 -4.74
C LEU A 128 -2.19 -3.02 -3.51
N TYR A 129 -2.80 -3.68 -2.52
CA TYR A 129 -3.36 -3.02 -1.35
C TYR A 129 -2.36 -2.90 -0.21
N ILE A 130 -1.79 -4.01 0.26
CA ILE A 130 -0.70 -4.00 1.25
C ILE A 130 0.64 -3.82 0.53
N ALA A 131 0.85 -4.42 -0.64
CA ALA A 131 2.02 -4.18 -1.48
C ALA A 131 2.22 -2.69 -1.78
N GLY A 132 1.16 -1.98 -2.19
CA GLY A 132 1.22 -0.53 -2.44
C GLY A 132 1.42 0.30 -1.17
N ARG A 133 1.14 -0.22 0.01
CA ARG A 133 1.48 0.41 1.27
C ARG A 133 2.99 0.33 1.55
N LEU A 134 3.59 -0.82 1.23
CA LEU A 134 5.02 -1.09 1.39
C LEU A 134 5.90 -0.45 0.31
N GLN A 135 5.31 0.17 -0.70
CA GLN A 135 6.00 1.04 -1.68
C GLN A 135 6.24 2.46 -1.13
N LYS A 136 5.72 2.79 0.03
CA LYS A 136 5.89 4.06 0.73
C LYS A 136 6.71 3.85 1.99
N PRO A 137 7.36 4.88 2.54
CA PRO A 137 8.05 4.75 3.82
C PRO A 137 7.12 4.20 4.90
N VAL A 138 7.57 3.13 5.56
CA VAL A 138 6.92 2.49 6.69
C VAL A 138 7.93 2.24 7.81
N LYS A 139 7.47 2.21 9.05
CA LYS A 139 8.32 1.86 10.19
C LYS A 139 8.20 0.37 10.45
N ILE A 140 9.23 -0.40 10.10
CA ILE A 140 9.32 -1.82 10.49
C ILE A 140 9.54 -1.89 12.00
N VAL A 141 8.65 -2.63 12.69
CA VAL A 141 8.68 -2.79 14.15
C VAL A 141 9.25 -4.16 14.52
N ALA A 142 8.88 -5.19 13.75
CA ALA A 142 9.42 -6.53 13.85
C ALA A 142 9.46 -7.19 12.48
N MET A 143 10.47 -8.00 12.22
CA MET A 143 10.59 -8.82 11.02
C MET A 143 11.44 -10.05 11.36
N ASN A 144 10.96 -11.24 11.00
CA ASN A 144 11.71 -12.47 11.12
C ASN A 144 12.69 -12.66 9.95
N GLU A 145 13.52 -13.69 10.03
CA GLU A 145 14.50 -14.00 8.99
C GLU A 145 13.92 -14.85 7.86
N ASN A 146 12.78 -14.43 7.28
CA ASN A 146 12.19 -15.10 6.13
C ASN A 146 12.79 -14.55 4.82
N PRO A 147 13.65 -15.33 4.10
CA PRO A 147 14.31 -14.87 2.88
C PRO A 147 13.31 -14.59 1.74
N ALA A 148 12.25 -15.38 1.64
CA ALA A 148 11.21 -15.20 0.61
C ALA A 148 10.47 -13.86 0.81
N LEU A 149 10.14 -13.51 2.05
CA LEU A 149 9.51 -12.24 2.36
C LEU A 149 10.44 -11.06 2.05
N ARG A 150 11.72 -11.14 2.43
CA ARG A 150 12.71 -10.09 2.13
C ARG A 150 12.88 -9.89 0.62
N SER A 151 13.02 -10.98 -0.12
CA SER A 151 13.12 -10.93 -1.59
C SER A 151 11.85 -10.34 -2.22
N ALA A 152 10.66 -10.69 -1.72
CA ALA A 152 9.41 -10.17 -2.22
C ALA A 152 9.26 -8.66 -1.95
N LEU A 153 9.70 -8.17 -0.78
CA LEU A 153 9.73 -6.74 -0.45
C LEU A 153 10.63 -5.96 -1.42
N ASP A 154 11.86 -6.44 -1.65
CA ASP A 154 12.79 -5.83 -2.61
C ASP A 154 12.19 -5.81 -4.03
N ARG A 155 11.64 -6.94 -4.48
CA ARG A 155 11.00 -7.05 -5.79
C ARG A 155 9.83 -6.09 -5.95
N ASN A 156 9.02 -5.91 -4.91
CA ASN A 156 7.90 -4.96 -4.92
C ASN A 156 8.36 -3.51 -5.15
N LEU A 157 9.47 -3.10 -4.52
CA LEU A 157 10.04 -1.77 -4.71
C LEU A 157 10.59 -1.59 -6.13
N LYS A 158 11.32 -2.57 -6.64
CA LYS A 158 11.83 -2.57 -8.03
C LYS A 158 10.69 -2.50 -9.04
N SER A 159 9.64 -3.28 -8.84
CA SER A 159 8.44 -3.24 -9.69
C SER A 159 7.73 -1.88 -9.66
N ALA A 160 7.71 -1.22 -8.49
CA ALA A 160 7.13 0.13 -8.38
C ALA A 160 7.92 1.17 -9.19
N VAL A 161 9.25 1.10 -9.18
CA VAL A 161 10.12 1.94 -10.01
C VAL A 161 9.85 1.67 -11.50
N THR A 162 9.84 0.40 -11.91
CA THR A 162 9.59 0.02 -13.31
C THR A 162 8.23 0.52 -13.80
N ALA A 163 7.17 0.34 -13.03
CA ALA A 163 5.84 0.84 -13.41
C ALA A 163 5.81 2.36 -13.51
N ALA A 164 6.45 3.07 -12.58
CA ALA A 164 6.54 4.53 -12.61
C ALA A 164 7.36 5.02 -13.83
N PHE A 165 8.45 4.36 -14.16
CA PHE A 165 9.26 4.69 -15.33
C PHE A 165 8.45 4.59 -16.63
N LEU A 166 7.65 3.56 -16.80
CA LEU A 166 6.79 3.40 -17.99
C LEU A 166 5.78 4.55 -18.14
N MET A 167 5.29 5.12 -17.03
CA MET A 167 4.25 6.16 -17.02
C MET A 167 4.78 7.60 -17.00
N LEU A 168 6.07 7.80 -16.70
CA LEU A 168 6.70 9.11 -16.61
C LEU A 168 7.45 9.48 -17.89
N PRO A 169 7.73 10.77 -18.16
CA PRO A 169 8.54 11.19 -19.29
C PRO A 169 10.00 10.77 -19.14
N GLU A 170 10.77 10.87 -20.25
CA GLU A 170 12.19 10.49 -20.32
C GLU A 170 13.05 11.23 -19.26
N SER A 171 12.85 12.54 -19.10
CA SER A 171 13.57 13.35 -18.11
C SER A 171 12.62 13.85 -17.02
N LEU A 172 12.94 13.57 -15.76
CA LEU A 172 12.10 13.87 -14.61
C LEU A 172 12.90 14.15 -13.34
N SER A 173 12.23 14.75 -12.34
CA SER A 173 12.79 14.88 -11.01
C SER A 173 12.54 13.62 -10.16
N GLU A 174 13.36 13.41 -9.14
CA GLU A 174 13.10 12.34 -8.15
C GLU A 174 11.76 12.54 -7.40
N GLU A 175 11.33 13.80 -7.20
CA GLU A 175 10.04 14.10 -6.58
C GLU A 175 8.88 13.62 -7.47
N ASP A 176 8.95 13.82 -8.79
CA ASP A 176 7.95 13.30 -9.73
C ASP A 176 7.88 11.77 -9.68
N LEU A 177 9.04 11.11 -9.62
CA LEU A 177 9.12 9.67 -9.47
C LEU A 177 8.43 9.19 -8.17
N PHE A 178 8.75 9.83 -7.04
CA PHE A 178 8.17 9.44 -5.75
C PHE A 178 6.66 9.71 -5.69
N LEU A 179 6.20 10.79 -6.35
CA LEU A 179 4.76 11.07 -6.51
C LEU A 179 4.07 9.97 -7.32
N GLU A 180 4.64 9.55 -8.44
CA GLU A 180 4.09 8.48 -9.26
C GLU A 180 4.06 7.14 -8.48
N ILE A 181 5.18 6.75 -7.86
CA ILE A 181 5.25 5.53 -7.03
C ILE A 181 4.20 5.57 -5.89
N ALA A 182 4.13 6.67 -5.15
CA ALA A 182 3.15 6.81 -4.08
C ALA A 182 1.71 6.78 -4.59
N GLY A 183 1.49 7.21 -5.84
CA GLY A 183 0.23 7.23 -6.56
C GLY A 183 -0.27 5.89 -7.05
N LEU A 184 0.63 4.90 -7.30
CA LEU A 184 0.27 3.60 -7.90
C LEU A 184 -0.94 2.94 -7.23
N SER A 185 -0.91 2.83 -5.90
CA SER A 185 -1.97 2.19 -5.12
C SER A 185 -3.22 3.05 -4.90
N TYR A 186 -3.25 4.25 -5.45
CA TYR A 186 -4.40 5.16 -5.47
C TYR A 186 -5.00 5.30 -6.87
N SER A 187 -4.35 4.78 -7.91
CA SER A 187 -4.84 4.80 -9.28
C SER A 187 -6.16 4.03 -9.38
N GLY A 188 -7.25 4.70 -9.74
CA GLY A 188 -8.58 4.08 -9.81
C GLY A 188 -9.26 3.77 -8.48
N ASP A 189 -8.68 4.12 -7.34
CA ASP A 189 -9.33 3.97 -6.04
C ASP A 189 -10.54 4.90 -5.93
N PHE A 190 -11.75 4.31 -5.85
CA PHE A 190 -12.99 5.09 -5.78
C PHE A 190 -13.03 6.06 -4.58
N ARG A 191 -12.30 5.77 -3.51
CA ARG A 191 -12.22 6.63 -2.31
C ARG A 191 -11.54 7.96 -2.60
N MET A 192 -10.65 8.02 -3.61
CA MET A 192 -10.02 9.27 -4.05
C MET A 192 -11.02 10.25 -4.66
N VAL A 193 -12.15 9.75 -5.18
CA VAL A 193 -13.24 10.58 -5.73
C VAL A 193 -14.22 11.03 -4.64
N ILE A 194 -14.55 10.13 -3.70
CA ILE A 194 -15.68 10.30 -2.77
C ILE A 194 -15.24 10.63 -1.33
N GLY A 195 -14.08 10.18 -0.90
CA GLY A 195 -13.73 10.22 0.54
C GLY A 195 -12.30 10.55 0.90
N GLU A 196 -11.43 10.78 -0.06
CA GLU A 196 -10.03 11.12 0.19
C GLU A 196 -9.67 12.49 -0.39
N GLU A 197 -8.68 13.13 0.20
CA GLU A 197 -8.19 14.41 -0.28
C GLU A 197 -7.45 14.25 -1.61
N LYS A 198 -7.78 15.07 -2.63
CA LYS A 198 -7.13 15.04 -3.96
C LYS A 198 -5.61 15.24 -3.90
N THR A 199 -5.14 15.97 -2.89
CA THR A 199 -3.71 16.25 -2.65
C THR A 199 -3.03 15.20 -1.77
N LYS A 200 -3.68 14.08 -1.49
CA LYS A 200 -3.19 13.07 -0.54
C LYS A 200 -1.80 12.55 -0.87
N VAL A 201 -1.54 12.21 -2.12
CA VAL A 201 -0.24 11.71 -2.58
C VAL A 201 0.83 12.77 -2.33
N LEU A 202 0.57 14.00 -2.73
CA LEU A 202 1.47 15.13 -2.52
C LEU A 202 1.76 15.36 -1.03
N ASN A 203 0.72 15.27 -0.19
CA ASN A 203 0.84 15.44 1.26
C ASN A 203 1.65 14.31 1.93
N ILE A 204 1.73 13.13 1.31
CA ILE A 204 2.57 12.02 1.76
C ILE A 204 4.02 12.25 1.32
N VAL A 205 4.26 12.60 0.06
CA VAL A 205 5.60 12.62 -0.53
C VAL A 205 6.41 13.85 -0.08
N LYS A 206 5.85 15.05 -0.22
CA LYS A 206 6.60 16.31 0.05
C LYS A 206 7.37 16.34 1.38
N PRO A 207 6.75 16.01 2.53
CA PRO A 207 7.47 16.05 3.81
C PRO A 207 8.38 14.84 4.05
N ASN A 208 8.40 13.85 3.15
CA ASN A 208 9.09 12.57 3.33
C ASN A 208 10.02 12.22 2.16
N VAL A 209 10.41 13.18 1.33
CA VAL A 209 11.30 12.94 0.17
C VAL A 209 12.59 12.22 0.61
N GLU A 210 13.19 12.61 1.73
CA GLU A 210 14.38 11.94 2.25
C GLU A 210 14.15 10.46 2.54
N HIS A 211 13.01 10.10 3.14
CA HIS A 211 12.66 8.70 3.42
C HIS A 211 12.39 7.90 2.14
N PHE A 212 11.84 8.53 1.09
CA PHE A 212 11.75 7.91 -0.23
C PHE A 212 13.13 7.73 -0.85
N ARG A 213 14.03 8.70 -0.71
CA ARG A 213 15.42 8.61 -1.20
C ARG A 213 16.19 7.48 -0.49
N GLU A 214 16.03 7.33 0.82
CA GLU A 214 16.57 6.19 1.59
C GLU A 214 16.03 4.84 1.07
N LEU A 215 14.74 4.78 0.74
CA LEU A 215 14.07 3.55 0.30
C LEU A 215 14.44 3.15 -1.13
N TYR A 216 14.62 4.10 -2.04
CA TYR A 216 14.78 3.86 -3.47
C TYR A 216 16.18 4.15 -4.01
N GLY A 217 17.03 4.85 -3.27
CA GLY A 217 18.32 5.36 -3.77
C GLY A 217 19.21 4.30 -4.38
N THR A 218 19.41 3.17 -3.72
CA THR A 218 20.20 2.04 -4.23
C THR A 218 19.55 1.43 -5.48
N ILE A 219 18.23 1.23 -5.47
CA ILE A 219 17.48 0.68 -6.61
C ILE A 219 17.64 1.56 -7.84
N LEU A 220 17.61 2.89 -7.68
CA LEU A 220 17.75 3.85 -8.77
C LEU A 220 19.18 3.91 -9.31
N GLN A 221 20.18 3.80 -8.43
CA GLN A 221 21.59 3.80 -8.83
C GLN A 221 21.99 2.55 -9.61
N GLU A 222 21.41 1.41 -9.25
CA GLU A 222 21.70 0.10 -9.88
C GLU A 222 20.79 -0.21 -11.09
N ASN A 223 19.83 0.66 -11.40
CA ASN A 223 18.84 0.38 -12.45
C ASN A 223 19.46 0.61 -13.85
N PRO A 224 19.54 -0.41 -14.70
CA PRO A 224 20.14 -0.28 -16.03
C PRO A 224 19.29 0.53 -17.03
N GLN A 225 18.03 0.80 -16.71
CA GLN A 225 17.08 1.53 -17.55
C GLN A 225 17.02 3.03 -17.24
N ALA A 226 17.86 3.50 -16.29
CA ALA A 226 17.85 4.91 -15.90
C ALA A 226 19.26 5.41 -15.53
N PHE A 227 19.50 6.68 -15.84
CA PHE A 227 20.69 7.39 -15.36
C PHE A 227 20.27 8.37 -14.26
N TYR A 228 20.66 8.06 -13.01
CA TYR A 228 20.31 8.89 -11.85
C TYR A 228 21.43 9.85 -11.48
N LYS A 229 21.19 11.15 -11.71
CA LYS A 229 22.04 12.26 -11.31
C LYS A 229 21.74 12.66 -9.86
N THR A 230 22.25 11.91 -8.91
CA THR A 230 21.93 12.04 -7.46
C THR A 230 22.09 13.47 -6.93
N GLN A 231 23.17 14.18 -7.31
CA GLN A 231 23.43 15.56 -6.86
C GLN A 231 22.39 16.57 -7.36
N GLN A 232 21.74 16.30 -8.49
CA GLN A 232 20.74 17.17 -9.09
C GLN A 232 19.30 16.70 -8.80
N GLY A 233 19.13 15.52 -8.20
CA GLY A 233 17.82 14.89 -8.00
C GLY A 233 17.06 14.67 -9.31
N ARG A 234 17.76 14.37 -10.41
CA ARG A 234 17.19 14.17 -11.74
C ARG A 234 17.49 12.78 -12.28
N LEU A 235 16.54 12.26 -13.04
CA LEU A 235 16.65 10.98 -13.73
C LEU A 235 16.43 11.15 -15.23
N GLU A 236 17.13 10.36 -16.00
CA GLU A 236 16.92 10.14 -17.43
C GLU A 236 16.60 8.66 -17.63
N ILE A 237 15.44 8.36 -18.22
CA ILE A 237 14.91 6.99 -18.37
C ILE A 237 15.04 6.57 -19.83
N ASP A 238 15.40 5.29 -20.05
CA ASP A 238 15.35 4.70 -21.38
C ASP A 238 13.88 4.51 -21.84
N LYS A 239 13.48 5.30 -22.82
CA LYS A 239 12.15 5.28 -23.45
C LYS A 239 12.17 4.65 -24.85
N SER A 240 13.29 4.04 -25.24
CA SER A 240 13.32 3.23 -26.47
C SER A 240 12.30 2.10 -26.43
N PRO A 241 11.77 1.64 -27.56
CA PRO A 241 10.87 0.48 -27.58
C PRO A 241 11.47 -0.75 -26.93
N GLU A 242 12.76 -0.99 -27.09
CA GLU A 242 13.50 -2.10 -26.47
C GLU A 242 13.57 -1.93 -24.94
N GLY A 243 13.85 -0.70 -24.47
CA GLY A 243 13.86 -0.35 -23.06
C GLY A 243 12.48 -0.52 -22.44
N GLN A 244 11.43 -0.01 -23.08
CA GLN A 244 10.05 -0.16 -22.63
C GLN A 244 9.61 -1.63 -22.62
N PHE A 245 9.95 -2.41 -23.65
CA PHE A 245 9.65 -3.84 -23.67
C PHE A 245 10.30 -4.60 -22.51
N THR A 246 11.60 -4.34 -22.28
CA THR A 246 12.33 -4.93 -21.13
C THR A 246 11.65 -4.59 -19.81
N GLN A 247 11.22 -3.34 -19.63
CA GLN A 247 10.49 -2.91 -18.43
C GLN A 247 9.12 -3.60 -18.31
N LEU A 248 8.32 -3.67 -19.38
CA LEU A 248 7.02 -4.34 -19.42
C LEU A 248 7.12 -5.82 -19.05
N MET A 249 8.16 -6.52 -19.54
CA MET A 249 8.40 -7.93 -19.24
C MET A 249 8.75 -8.18 -17.76
N THR A 250 9.26 -7.19 -17.03
CA THR A 250 9.59 -7.30 -15.59
C THR A 250 8.46 -6.88 -14.67
N LEU A 251 7.36 -6.35 -15.20
CA LEU A 251 6.17 -5.97 -14.41
C LEU A 251 5.55 -7.18 -13.68
N PRO A 252 4.89 -6.97 -12.54
CA PRO A 252 4.13 -8.01 -11.85
C PRO A 252 3.10 -8.68 -12.77
N LYS A 253 2.98 -10.00 -12.63
CA LYS A 253 2.19 -10.83 -13.55
C LYS A 253 0.73 -10.37 -13.69
N THR A 254 0.10 -9.94 -12.61
CA THR A 254 -1.30 -9.45 -12.68
C THR A 254 -1.40 -8.19 -13.53
N LEU A 255 -0.42 -7.29 -13.45
CA LEU A 255 -0.42 -6.08 -14.26
C LEU A 255 -0.22 -6.40 -15.74
N GLN A 256 0.71 -7.30 -16.07
CA GLN A 256 0.89 -7.79 -17.46
C GLN A 256 -0.42 -8.39 -18.00
N GLN A 257 -1.12 -9.19 -17.20
CA GLN A 257 -2.43 -9.76 -17.58
C GLN A 257 -3.49 -8.69 -17.79
N GLN A 258 -3.53 -7.64 -16.97
CA GLN A 258 -4.47 -6.53 -17.16
C GLN A 258 -4.15 -5.73 -18.44
N ILE A 259 -2.88 -5.48 -18.71
CA ILE A 259 -2.44 -4.84 -19.96
C ILE A 259 -2.86 -5.71 -21.16
N ASN A 260 -2.60 -7.01 -21.12
CA ASN A 260 -3.02 -7.92 -22.17
C ASN A 260 -4.55 -7.90 -22.40
N HIS A 261 -5.32 -7.93 -21.32
CA HIS A 261 -6.79 -7.88 -21.39
C HIS A 261 -7.33 -6.55 -21.99
N ILE A 262 -6.64 -5.44 -21.76
CA ILE A 262 -7.01 -4.13 -22.31
C ILE A 262 -6.72 -4.08 -23.80
N MET A 263 -5.57 -4.59 -24.23
CA MET A 263 -5.10 -4.54 -25.61
C MET A 263 -5.71 -5.61 -26.51
N ASP A 264 -6.03 -6.76 -25.92
CA ASP A 264 -6.58 -7.91 -26.65
C ASP A 264 -7.89 -8.40 -25.99
N PRO A 265 -9.03 -7.79 -26.34
CA PRO A 265 -10.34 -8.19 -25.81
C PRO A 265 -10.66 -9.66 -26.13
N PRO A 266 -11.54 -10.31 -25.36
CA PRO A 266 -11.87 -11.73 -25.52
C PRO A 266 -12.21 -12.13 -26.97
N GLY A 267 -11.46 -13.09 -27.51
CA GLY A 267 -11.66 -13.62 -28.87
C GLY A 267 -10.42 -13.57 -29.77
N LYS A 268 -9.36 -12.88 -29.36
CA LYS A 268 -8.03 -12.93 -29.98
C LYS A 268 -7.07 -13.46 -28.92
N ASN A 269 -6.65 -14.70 -29.03
CA ASN A 269 -5.70 -15.31 -28.07
C ASN A 269 -4.26 -14.97 -28.47
N ARG A 270 -3.85 -13.71 -28.31
CA ARG A 270 -2.44 -13.36 -28.42
C ARG A 270 -1.67 -13.77 -27.17
N ASP A 271 -0.39 -14.12 -27.34
CA ASP A 271 0.49 -14.29 -26.22
C ASP A 271 0.73 -12.94 -25.50
N VAL A 272 0.89 -13.01 -24.18
CA VAL A 272 1.18 -11.82 -23.35
C VAL A 272 2.43 -11.11 -23.85
N GLU A 273 3.47 -11.85 -24.21
CA GLU A 273 4.73 -11.29 -24.72
C GLU A 273 4.53 -10.51 -26.02
N GLU A 274 3.77 -11.05 -26.97
CA GLU A 274 3.44 -10.36 -28.23
C GLU A 274 2.66 -9.07 -27.98
N THR A 275 1.69 -9.10 -27.06
CA THR A 275 0.93 -7.91 -26.66
C THR A 275 1.82 -6.85 -26.02
N LEU A 276 2.71 -7.24 -25.10
CA LEU A 276 3.63 -6.32 -24.43
C LEU A 276 4.65 -5.70 -25.42
N LEU A 277 5.09 -6.48 -26.42
CA LEU A 277 5.94 -5.97 -27.50
C LEU A 277 5.20 -4.87 -28.31
N GLN A 278 3.94 -5.09 -28.63
CA GLN A 278 3.13 -4.09 -29.31
C GLN A 278 2.97 -2.83 -28.46
N VAL A 279 2.68 -2.97 -27.15
CA VAL A 279 2.54 -1.84 -26.22
C VAL A 279 3.86 -1.07 -26.08
N ALA A 280 5.01 -1.73 -26.13
CA ALA A 280 6.31 -1.07 -26.07
C ALA A 280 6.58 -0.12 -27.23
N HIS A 281 5.96 -0.34 -28.40
CA HIS A 281 6.05 0.53 -29.56
C HIS A 281 4.94 1.57 -29.64
N ASP A 282 3.96 1.52 -28.70
CA ASP A 282 2.83 2.43 -28.68
C ASP A 282 3.22 3.74 -27.95
N PRO A 283 2.98 4.92 -28.52
CA PRO A 283 3.21 6.19 -27.83
C PRO A 283 2.41 6.31 -26.52
N ASP A 284 1.28 5.60 -26.40
CA ASP A 284 0.41 5.62 -25.24
C ASP A 284 0.75 4.47 -24.23
N CYS A 285 1.95 3.88 -24.33
CA CYS A 285 2.41 2.79 -23.45
C CYS A 285 2.15 3.10 -21.96
N GLY A 286 2.49 4.32 -21.51
CA GLY A 286 2.29 4.74 -20.13
C GLY A 286 0.82 4.77 -19.71
N ASP A 287 -0.08 5.18 -20.60
CA ASP A 287 -1.51 5.23 -20.32
C ASP A 287 -2.12 3.83 -20.24
N VAL A 288 -1.69 2.89 -21.07
CA VAL A 288 -2.08 1.48 -21.00
C VAL A 288 -1.68 0.86 -19.66
N VAL A 289 -0.44 1.11 -19.19
CA VAL A 289 0.03 0.67 -17.87
C VAL A 289 -0.83 1.28 -16.75
N ARG A 290 -1.16 2.56 -16.84
CA ARG A 290 -2.02 3.27 -15.87
C ARG A 290 -3.41 2.69 -15.82
N LEU A 291 -4.00 2.35 -16.95
CA LEU A 291 -5.31 1.69 -17.02
C LEU A 291 -5.28 0.29 -16.38
N GLY A 292 -4.23 -0.50 -16.64
CA GLY A 292 -4.04 -1.81 -16.00
C GLY A 292 -3.95 -1.72 -14.48
N LEU A 293 -3.16 -0.75 -13.95
CA LEU A 293 -3.10 -0.46 -12.52
C LEU A 293 -4.46 -0.06 -11.95
N SER A 294 -5.16 0.84 -12.65
CA SER A 294 -6.49 1.29 -12.21
C SER A 294 -7.48 0.15 -12.10
N ALA A 295 -7.44 -0.83 -13.00
CA ALA A 295 -8.29 -2.01 -12.93
C ALA A 295 -8.04 -2.84 -11.67
N ILE A 296 -6.76 -3.09 -11.33
CA ILE A 296 -6.37 -3.82 -10.11
C ILE A 296 -6.85 -3.08 -8.85
N VAL A 297 -6.49 -1.81 -8.74
CA VAL A 297 -6.74 -1.01 -7.52
C VAL A 297 -8.23 -0.75 -7.32
N ARG A 298 -8.99 -0.47 -8.38
CA ARG A 298 -10.43 -0.26 -8.30
C ARG A 298 -11.14 -1.47 -7.71
N LEU A 299 -10.84 -2.66 -8.22
CA LEU A 299 -11.46 -3.90 -7.76
C LEU A 299 -11.11 -4.20 -6.30
N SER A 300 -9.82 -4.10 -5.95
CA SER A 300 -9.34 -4.38 -4.59
C SER A 300 -9.86 -3.37 -3.57
N SER A 301 -9.92 -2.08 -3.91
CA SER A 301 -10.39 -1.03 -3.01
C SER A 301 -11.89 -1.16 -2.69
N ILE A 302 -12.71 -1.51 -3.68
CA ILE A 302 -14.15 -1.74 -3.49
C ILE A 302 -14.36 -2.97 -2.59
N ARG A 303 -13.76 -4.11 -2.94
CA ARG A 303 -13.90 -5.36 -2.19
C ARG A 303 -13.41 -5.22 -0.73
N GLN A 304 -12.26 -4.55 -0.53
CA GLN A 304 -11.71 -4.34 0.81
C GLN A 304 -12.56 -3.37 1.62
N SER A 305 -13.15 -2.34 1.01
CA SER A 305 -14.03 -1.40 1.71
C SER A 305 -15.33 -2.08 2.14
N THR A 306 -15.93 -2.90 1.28
CA THR A 306 -17.12 -3.70 1.60
C THR A 306 -16.82 -4.66 2.76
N LYS A 307 -15.70 -5.40 2.71
CA LYS A 307 -15.25 -6.25 3.82
C LYS A 307 -15.08 -5.45 5.11
N GLY A 308 -14.50 -4.27 5.03
CA GLY A 308 -14.24 -3.39 6.17
C GLY A 308 -15.50 -3.06 6.98
N ILE A 309 -16.65 -2.92 6.34
CA ILE A 309 -17.95 -2.68 7.01
C ILE A 309 -18.31 -3.86 7.91
N PHE A 310 -18.16 -5.09 7.43
CA PHE A 310 -18.48 -6.30 8.19
C PHE A 310 -17.45 -6.58 9.29
N THR A 311 -16.16 -6.44 9.00
CA THR A 311 -15.09 -6.75 9.95
C THR A 311 -14.99 -5.75 11.09
N ALA A 312 -15.27 -4.47 10.85
CA ALA A 312 -15.31 -3.44 11.88
C ALA A 312 -16.60 -3.51 12.75
N GLY A 313 -17.70 -4.05 12.20
CA GLY A 313 -19.03 -3.99 12.76
C GLY A 313 -19.72 -2.65 12.47
N MET A 314 -21.05 -2.65 12.37
CA MET A 314 -21.83 -1.48 11.91
C MET A 314 -21.56 -0.22 12.74
N LYS A 315 -21.55 -0.30 14.08
CA LYS A 315 -21.30 0.88 14.95
C LYS A 315 -19.93 1.51 14.68
N LYS A 316 -18.84 0.72 14.66
CA LYS A 316 -17.49 1.22 14.40
C LYS A 316 -17.36 1.74 12.96
N SER A 317 -18.00 1.10 11.98
CA SER A 317 -18.00 1.52 10.58
C SER A 317 -18.68 2.89 10.41
N VAL A 318 -19.83 3.12 11.03
CA VAL A 318 -20.51 4.42 10.99
C VAL A 318 -19.66 5.52 11.64
N VAL A 319 -19.10 5.25 12.83
CA VAL A 319 -18.22 6.22 13.51
C VAL A 319 -16.97 6.53 12.70
N TYR A 320 -16.35 5.50 12.11
CA TYR A 320 -15.16 5.67 11.27
C TYR A 320 -15.47 6.46 9.99
N SER A 321 -16.58 6.14 9.33
CA SER A 321 -17.03 6.85 8.11
C SER A 321 -17.42 8.29 8.43
N ALA A 322 -18.13 8.52 9.52
CA ALA A 322 -18.51 9.88 9.97
C ALA A 322 -17.28 10.74 10.27
N ARG A 323 -16.27 10.20 10.96
CA ARG A 323 -14.98 10.90 11.20
C ARG A 323 -14.26 11.24 9.89
N LYS A 324 -14.30 10.34 8.92
CA LYS A 324 -13.65 10.53 7.61
C LYS A 324 -14.38 11.59 6.77
N LEU A 325 -15.71 11.56 6.74
CA LEU A 325 -16.56 12.57 6.08
C LEU A 325 -16.40 13.95 6.73
N HIS A 326 -16.36 14.00 8.07
CA HIS A 326 -16.13 15.26 8.80
C HIS A 326 -14.74 15.85 8.49
N LYS A 327 -13.72 15.00 8.40
CA LYS A 327 -12.36 15.39 8.00
C LYS A 327 -12.33 15.96 6.58
N MET A 328 -13.04 15.33 5.65
CA MET A 328 -13.17 15.78 4.26
C MET A 328 -13.91 17.14 4.18
N TRP A 329 -15.01 17.28 4.90
CA TRP A 329 -15.81 18.50 4.91
C TRP A 329 -15.04 19.69 5.50
N ARG A 330 -14.29 19.50 6.57
CA ARG A 330 -13.37 20.52 7.10
C ARG A 330 -12.29 20.92 6.08
N GLY A 331 -11.75 19.97 5.32
CA GLY A 331 -10.78 20.24 4.23
C GLY A 331 -11.41 21.06 3.10
N TRP A 332 -12.68 20.81 2.78
CA TRP A 332 -13.43 21.55 1.77
C TRP A 332 -13.78 22.98 2.21
N LEU A 333 -14.27 23.16 3.44
CA LEU A 333 -14.60 24.48 4.00
C LEU A 333 -13.38 25.42 4.14
N ARG A 334 -12.18 24.87 4.33
CA ARG A 334 -10.93 25.65 4.38
C ARG A 334 -10.40 26.04 3.00
N LYS A 335 -10.96 25.49 1.92
CA LYS A 335 -10.63 25.81 0.52
C LYS A 335 -11.67 26.71 -0.14
N ALA A 336 -12.79 27.03 0.52
CA ALA A 336 -13.68 28.07 0.06
C ALA A 336 -13.00 29.42 0.28
N PRO A 337 -12.96 30.32 -0.75
CA PRO A 337 -12.26 31.60 -0.73
C PRO A 337 -12.79 32.52 0.37
#